data_1b8de895d35994697356d97485624d42
#
_entry.id   1b8de895d35994697356d97485624d42
#
_cell.length_a   1.000
_cell.length_b   1.000
_cell.length_c   1.000
_cell.angle_alpha   90.00
_cell.angle_beta   90.00
_cell.angle_gamma   90.00
#
_symmetry.space_group_name_H-M   'P 1'
#
loop_
_entity.id
_entity.type
_entity.pdbx_description
1 polymer ?
#
loop_
_entity_poly.entity_id
_entity_poly.type
_entity_poly.pdbx_seq_one_letter_code
_entity_poly.pdbx_strand_id
1 'polypeptide(L)'
;MVGSVLRPDSYNRPFMIPPIANNFVAGEDPSTAIEHVTSCNSDGVDGILNLLGEHYSKRPPADADTQAYIDLIAALSEADVGGCVSIKPSQIGLDVGVDVFEENLASIVEAGQQHDRFVWIDMEDHTTTDVTLDAFETHAIGTDGDVGLCVQANLKRTREDIERLAELPGKIRFVKGAYDEPAEIAHKSKEAVNTAYKELLEFAFREFDDGIAVGSHDPAMIDHAAELHAEYGTDYEVQMLMGVRESAQRELAAAGVSTYQYIPYGDKWMSYFYRRLRERKENALFAFRAIVGK
;
A
#
# COMPACT_ATOMS: atom_id res chain seq x y z
N MET A 1 -3.12 48.10 43.33
CA MET A 1 -2.03 47.21 42.86
C MET A 1 -2.71 45.90 42.49
N VAL A 2 -2.95 45.71 41.22
CA VAL A 2 -3.58 44.48 40.71
C VAL A 2 -2.51 43.73 39.94
N GLY A 3 -2.13 42.57 40.47
CA GLY A 3 -1.13 41.72 39.89
C GLY A 3 -1.67 40.99 38.63
N SER A 4 -1.07 41.27 37.52
CA SER A 4 -1.30 40.56 36.24
C SER A 4 -0.69 39.15 36.33
N VAL A 5 -1.55 38.13 36.34
CA VAL A 5 -1.18 36.73 36.19
C VAL A 5 -0.98 36.46 34.72
N LEU A 6 0.25 36.40 34.29
CA LEU A 6 0.62 35.87 32.97
C LEU A 6 0.28 34.40 32.93
N ARG A 7 -0.67 34.03 32.06
CA ARG A 7 -0.89 32.63 31.65
C ARG A 7 0.27 32.23 30.74
N PRO A 8 0.89 31.06 30.93
CA PRO A 8 1.81 30.56 29.94
C PRO A 8 0.99 30.09 28.73
N ASP A 9 1.20 30.72 27.57
CA ASP A 9 0.77 30.22 26.28
C ASP A 9 1.42 28.84 26.07
N SER A 10 0.60 27.81 26.22
CA SER A 10 0.99 26.42 25.96
C SER A 10 1.26 26.26 24.46
N TYR A 11 2.46 25.98 24.17
CA TYR A 11 3.05 25.41 22.96
C TYR A 11 2.08 24.57 22.11
N ASN A 12 1.47 25.22 21.12
CA ASN A 12 0.91 24.56 19.96
C ASN A 12 1.83 24.89 18.79
N ARG A 13 3.03 24.30 18.77
CA ARG A 13 3.82 24.23 17.53
C ARG A 13 3.35 22.98 16.80
N PRO A 14 2.84 23.09 15.57
CA PRO A 14 2.62 21.92 14.75
C PRO A 14 3.96 21.19 14.66
N PHE A 15 3.94 19.89 14.95
CA PHE A 15 5.09 19.00 14.76
C PHE A 15 5.34 18.95 13.25
N MET A 16 6.17 19.84 12.74
CA MET A 16 6.56 19.83 11.32
C MET A 16 7.34 18.55 11.06
N ILE A 17 6.89 17.77 10.08
CA ILE A 17 7.61 16.60 9.59
C ILE A 17 9.06 17.04 9.25
N PRO A 18 10.10 16.40 9.83
CA PRO A 18 11.48 16.76 9.50
C PRO A 18 11.74 16.62 8.00
N PRO A 19 12.54 17.47 7.36
CA PRO A 19 12.76 17.43 5.91
C PRO A 19 13.19 16.08 5.36
N ILE A 20 13.84 15.25 6.18
CA ILE A 20 14.26 13.90 5.78
C ILE A 20 13.06 12.92 5.77
N ALA A 21 12.03 13.15 6.57
CA ALA A 21 10.82 12.33 6.60
C ALA A 21 9.86 12.68 5.45
N ASN A 22 9.89 13.93 4.94
CA ASN A 22 9.13 14.35 3.76
C ASN A 22 9.50 13.57 2.49
N ASN A 23 10.64 12.87 2.47
CA ASN A 23 10.96 11.97 1.36
C ASN A 23 10.14 10.68 1.37
N PHE A 24 9.40 10.38 2.44
CA PHE A 24 8.69 9.11 2.61
C PHE A 24 7.23 9.27 3.01
N VAL A 25 6.82 10.48 3.37
CA VAL A 25 5.48 10.82 3.85
C VAL A 25 5.08 12.16 3.22
N ALA A 26 3.94 12.20 2.55
CA ALA A 26 3.50 13.35 1.78
C ALA A 26 2.84 14.46 2.63
N GLY A 27 3.09 14.48 3.94
CA GLY A 27 2.52 15.47 4.85
C GLY A 27 1.56 14.86 5.86
N GLU A 28 0.95 15.71 6.67
CA GLU A 28 -0.02 15.30 7.69
C GLU A 28 -1.46 15.42 7.19
N ASP A 29 -1.70 16.31 6.23
CA ASP A 29 -3.03 16.66 5.73
C ASP A 29 -3.32 16.03 4.35
N PRO A 30 -4.59 15.68 4.05
CA PRO A 30 -5.01 15.17 2.74
C PRO A 30 -4.66 16.09 1.58
N SER A 31 -4.76 17.41 1.77
CA SER A 31 -4.45 18.42 0.73
C SER A 31 -2.99 18.32 0.28
N THR A 32 -2.04 18.19 1.22
CA THR A 32 -0.61 18.03 0.91
C THR A 32 -0.34 16.71 0.17
N ALA A 33 -1.06 15.64 0.55
CA ALA A 33 -0.96 14.36 -0.14
C ALA A 33 -1.51 14.43 -1.58
N ILE A 34 -2.62 15.12 -1.82
CA ILE A 34 -3.18 15.34 -3.15
C ILE A 34 -2.28 16.25 -4.01
N GLU A 35 -1.66 17.29 -3.43
CA GLU A 35 -0.64 18.09 -4.12
C GLU A 35 0.55 17.22 -4.57
N HIS A 36 0.97 16.26 -3.74
CA HIS A 36 2.01 15.32 -4.11
C HIS A 36 1.58 14.40 -5.26
N VAL A 37 0.34 13.87 -5.24
CA VAL A 37 -0.24 13.11 -6.37
C VAL A 37 -0.24 13.94 -7.64
N THR A 38 -0.66 15.21 -7.58
CA THR A 38 -0.63 16.12 -8.74
C THR A 38 0.78 16.23 -9.35
N SER A 39 1.80 16.31 -8.48
CA SER A 39 3.20 16.32 -8.92
C SER A 39 3.61 15.00 -9.58
N CYS A 40 3.20 13.85 -9.02
CA CYS A 40 3.47 12.53 -9.61
C CYS A 40 2.79 12.38 -10.98
N ASN A 41 1.54 12.84 -11.09
CA ASN A 41 0.79 12.78 -12.36
C ASN A 41 1.47 13.58 -13.48
N SER A 42 2.16 14.69 -13.16
CA SER A 42 2.94 15.44 -14.16
C SER A 42 4.11 14.64 -14.74
N ASP A 43 4.57 13.62 -14.01
CA ASP A 43 5.61 12.66 -14.43
C ASP A 43 5.01 11.35 -15.01
N GLY A 44 3.67 11.28 -15.17
CA GLY A 44 2.96 10.08 -15.65
C GLY A 44 2.83 8.96 -14.62
N VAL A 45 3.00 9.26 -13.34
CA VAL A 45 2.89 8.31 -12.22
C VAL A 45 1.63 8.62 -11.42
N ASP A 46 0.76 7.64 -11.23
CA ASP A 46 -0.44 7.81 -10.42
C ASP A 46 -0.16 7.58 -8.92
N GLY A 47 -1.09 8.03 -8.06
CA GLY A 47 -0.94 7.94 -6.61
C GLY A 47 -1.79 6.85 -5.98
N ILE A 48 -1.24 6.16 -4.97
CA ILE A 48 -2.01 5.31 -4.05
C ILE A 48 -1.86 5.93 -2.66
N LEU A 49 -2.89 6.60 -2.18
CA LEU A 49 -2.86 7.29 -0.89
C LEU A 49 -3.19 6.33 0.25
N ASN A 50 -2.34 6.32 1.27
CA ASN A 50 -2.54 5.55 2.49
C ASN A 50 -2.49 6.48 3.71
N LEU A 51 -3.59 6.60 4.43
CA LEU A 51 -3.63 7.29 5.72
C LEU A 51 -2.91 6.43 6.76
N LEU A 52 -1.91 7.00 7.42
CA LEU A 52 -1.11 6.29 8.43
C LEU A 52 -1.90 6.04 9.70
N GLY A 53 -2.13 4.78 10.00
CA GLY A 53 -2.83 4.25 11.16
C GLY A 53 -2.82 2.73 11.10
N GLU A 54 -2.87 2.06 12.26
CA GLU A 54 -2.93 0.60 12.36
C GLU A 54 -3.33 0.19 13.78
N HIS A 55 -3.91 -1.01 13.92
CA HIS A 55 -4.18 -1.68 15.19
C HIS A 55 -5.08 -0.90 16.18
N TYR A 56 -6.27 -0.48 15.72
CA TYR A 56 -7.24 0.14 16.60
C TYR A 56 -8.09 -0.90 17.35
N SER A 57 -7.92 -0.95 18.66
CA SER A 57 -8.67 -1.84 19.55
C SER A 57 -10.01 -1.27 20.00
N LYS A 58 -10.47 -0.17 19.40
CA LYS A 58 -11.75 0.51 19.70
C LYS A 58 -12.39 1.03 18.42
N ARG A 59 -13.72 0.96 18.36
CA ARG A 59 -14.49 1.39 17.20
C ARG A 59 -14.34 2.89 16.84
N PRO A 60 -14.40 3.87 17.80
CA PRO A 60 -14.38 5.29 17.41
C PRO A 60 -13.19 5.74 16.55
N PRO A 61 -11.92 5.36 16.83
CA PRO A 61 -10.82 5.72 15.95
C PRO A 61 -10.88 5.00 14.57
N ALA A 62 -11.40 3.78 14.49
CA ALA A 62 -11.60 3.07 13.23
C ALA A 62 -12.66 3.77 12.36
N ASP A 63 -13.80 4.16 12.96
CA ASP A 63 -14.86 4.90 12.27
C ASP A 63 -14.36 6.29 11.81
N ALA A 64 -13.50 6.94 12.60
CA ALA A 64 -12.92 8.24 12.23
C ALA A 64 -11.97 8.14 11.03
N ASP A 65 -11.11 7.11 10.99
CA ASP A 65 -10.22 6.90 9.84
C ASP A 65 -11.02 6.40 8.61
N THR A 66 -12.10 5.65 8.80
CA THR A 66 -13.04 5.30 7.73
C THR A 66 -13.66 6.54 7.09
N GLN A 67 -14.15 7.49 7.91
CA GLN A 67 -14.68 8.76 7.39
C GLN A 67 -13.60 9.57 6.69
N ALA A 68 -12.37 9.58 7.21
CA ALA A 68 -11.25 10.26 6.57
C ALA A 68 -10.91 9.67 5.19
N TYR A 69 -11.04 8.35 4.99
CA TYR A 69 -10.89 7.73 3.66
C TYR A 69 -12.03 8.11 2.72
N ILE A 70 -13.28 8.16 3.19
CA ILE A 70 -14.44 8.61 2.40
C ILE A 70 -14.22 10.04 1.93
N ASP A 71 -13.85 10.94 2.84
CA ASP A 71 -13.56 12.36 2.52
C ASP A 71 -12.38 12.48 1.56
N LEU A 72 -11.33 11.65 1.70
CA LEU A 72 -10.17 11.62 0.80
C LEU A 72 -10.55 11.18 -0.61
N ILE A 73 -11.39 10.16 -0.74
CA ILE A 73 -11.89 9.66 -2.03
C ILE A 73 -12.66 10.76 -2.77
N ALA A 74 -13.55 11.47 -2.08
CA ALA A 74 -14.27 12.61 -2.64
C ALA A 74 -13.31 13.74 -3.08
N ALA A 75 -12.33 14.07 -2.23
CA ALA A 75 -11.34 15.11 -2.52
C ALA A 75 -10.42 14.75 -3.71
N LEU A 76 -10.04 13.48 -3.87
CA LEU A 76 -9.30 13.00 -5.05
C LEU A 76 -10.11 13.17 -6.34
N SER A 77 -11.41 12.87 -6.28
CA SER A 77 -12.31 13.05 -7.42
C SER A 77 -12.48 14.52 -7.78
N GLU A 78 -12.67 15.40 -6.78
CA GLU A 78 -12.79 16.84 -6.99
C GLU A 78 -11.51 17.48 -7.56
N ALA A 79 -10.35 16.96 -7.18
CA ALA A 79 -9.06 17.43 -7.68
C ALA A 79 -8.74 16.98 -9.11
N ASP A 80 -9.51 16.03 -9.68
CA ASP A 80 -9.33 15.47 -11.02
C ASP A 80 -7.89 14.92 -11.25
N VAL A 81 -7.35 14.23 -10.24
CA VAL A 81 -6.01 13.64 -10.28
C VAL A 81 -6.07 12.12 -10.43
N GLY A 82 -5.08 11.54 -11.10
CA GLY A 82 -4.89 10.08 -11.19
C GLY A 82 -4.44 9.53 -9.84
N GLY A 83 -5.36 8.89 -9.13
CA GLY A 83 -5.07 8.34 -7.82
C GLY A 83 -6.20 7.53 -7.22
N CYS A 84 -5.83 6.67 -6.27
CA CYS A 84 -6.70 5.77 -5.53
C CYS A 84 -6.27 5.69 -4.05
N VAL A 85 -6.94 4.87 -3.26
CA VAL A 85 -6.62 4.71 -1.84
C VAL A 85 -6.20 3.27 -1.53
N SER A 86 -5.42 3.09 -0.46
CA SER A 86 -5.11 1.78 0.11
C SER A 86 -5.39 1.81 1.60
N ILE A 87 -6.21 0.86 2.06
CA ILE A 87 -6.65 0.77 3.46
C ILE A 87 -6.00 -0.43 4.15
N LYS A 88 -5.89 -0.35 5.49
CA LYS A 88 -5.47 -1.48 6.34
C LYS A 88 -6.65 -2.03 7.14
N PRO A 89 -6.88 -3.35 7.11
CA PRO A 89 -7.94 -3.97 7.89
C PRO A 89 -7.92 -3.59 9.39
N SER A 90 -6.75 -3.62 10.04
CA SER A 90 -6.63 -3.27 11.46
C SER A 90 -6.90 -1.79 11.76
N GLN A 91 -6.70 -0.91 10.80
CA GLN A 91 -6.99 0.53 10.92
C GLN A 91 -8.49 0.81 10.86
N ILE A 92 -9.22 0.09 10.03
CA ILE A 92 -10.66 0.30 9.84
C ILE A 92 -11.52 -0.67 10.65
N GLY A 93 -10.94 -1.33 11.67
CA GLY A 93 -11.71 -1.98 12.71
C GLY A 93 -11.57 -3.49 12.85
N LEU A 94 -10.68 -4.18 12.11
CA LEU A 94 -10.54 -5.63 12.22
C LEU A 94 -10.15 -6.09 13.64
N ASP A 95 -9.30 -5.35 14.35
CA ASP A 95 -8.91 -5.65 15.73
C ASP A 95 -10.05 -5.35 16.75
N VAL A 96 -11.12 -4.69 16.32
CA VAL A 96 -12.34 -4.48 17.12
C VAL A 96 -13.30 -5.64 16.92
N GLY A 97 -13.50 -6.06 15.67
CA GLY A 97 -14.35 -7.16 15.26
C GLY A 97 -14.51 -7.21 13.74
N VAL A 98 -14.74 -8.41 13.22
CA VAL A 98 -14.93 -8.62 11.77
C VAL A 98 -16.11 -7.81 11.25
N ASP A 99 -17.18 -7.74 12.00
CA ASP A 99 -18.39 -6.96 11.67
C ASP A 99 -18.10 -5.47 11.52
N VAL A 100 -17.26 -4.91 12.39
CA VAL A 100 -16.85 -3.50 12.31
C VAL A 100 -15.97 -3.25 11.08
N PHE A 101 -15.05 -4.15 10.79
CA PHE A 101 -14.22 -4.10 9.60
C PHE A 101 -15.06 -4.13 8.31
N GLU A 102 -16.00 -5.09 8.21
CA GLU A 102 -16.86 -5.25 7.04
C GLU A 102 -17.78 -4.03 6.82
N GLU A 103 -18.40 -3.49 7.88
CA GLU A 103 -19.21 -2.26 7.80
C GLU A 103 -18.39 -1.07 7.28
N ASN A 104 -17.19 -0.89 7.82
CA ASN A 104 -16.31 0.22 7.47
C ASN A 104 -15.73 0.07 6.06
N LEU A 105 -15.30 -1.15 5.68
CA LEU A 105 -14.83 -1.43 4.32
C LEU A 105 -15.93 -1.20 3.29
N ALA A 106 -17.14 -1.68 3.54
CA ALA A 106 -18.29 -1.47 2.66
C ALA A 106 -18.55 0.03 2.42
N SER A 107 -18.46 0.86 3.46
CA SER A 107 -18.64 2.32 3.34
C SER A 107 -17.55 2.99 2.49
N ILE A 108 -16.29 2.55 2.63
CA ILE A 108 -15.17 3.06 1.81
C ILE A 108 -15.31 2.62 0.34
N VAL A 109 -15.66 1.35 0.11
CA VAL A 109 -15.86 0.81 -1.25
C VAL A 109 -17.04 1.50 -1.94
N GLU A 110 -18.15 1.74 -1.23
CA GLU A 110 -19.29 2.49 -1.75
C GLU A 110 -18.87 3.92 -2.16
N ALA A 111 -18.07 4.60 -1.35
CA ALA A 111 -17.51 5.92 -1.70
C ALA A 111 -16.58 5.82 -2.93
N GLY A 112 -15.78 4.77 -3.03
CA GLY A 112 -14.95 4.47 -4.22
C GLY A 112 -15.78 4.41 -5.48
N GLN A 113 -16.86 3.64 -5.49
CA GLN A 113 -17.79 3.54 -6.62
C GLN A 113 -18.50 4.85 -6.95
N GLN A 114 -18.97 5.60 -5.92
CA GLN A 114 -19.65 6.88 -6.11
C GLN A 114 -18.75 7.94 -6.77
N HIS A 115 -17.45 7.87 -6.57
CA HIS A 115 -16.46 8.83 -7.02
C HIS A 115 -15.52 8.32 -8.13
N ASP A 116 -15.76 7.11 -8.65
CA ASP A 116 -14.92 6.44 -9.63
C ASP A 116 -13.45 6.36 -9.15
N ARG A 117 -13.25 5.82 -7.95
CA ARG A 117 -11.94 5.66 -7.30
C ARG A 117 -11.74 4.24 -6.81
N PHE A 118 -10.65 3.64 -7.25
CA PHE A 118 -10.25 2.29 -6.89
C PHE A 118 -9.83 2.19 -5.42
N VAL A 119 -10.15 1.08 -4.75
CA VAL A 119 -9.83 0.82 -3.35
C VAL A 119 -8.95 -0.42 -3.22
N TRP A 120 -7.72 -0.24 -2.73
CA TRP A 120 -6.83 -1.33 -2.37
C TRP A 120 -7.04 -1.76 -0.92
N ILE A 121 -7.03 -3.07 -0.68
CA ILE A 121 -7.01 -3.68 0.65
C ILE A 121 -5.60 -4.22 0.89
N ASP A 122 -4.88 -3.63 1.86
CA ASP A 122 -3.57 -4.11 2.26
C ASP A 122 -3.71 -5.45 3.00
N MET A 123 -2.75 -6.36 2.80
CA MET A 123 -2.62 -7.57 3.61
C MET A 123 -1.72 -7.29 4.81
N GLU A 124 -2.16 -7.69 5.99
CA GLU A 124 -1.40 -7.55 7.22
C GLU A 124 -0.78 -8.90 7.64
N ASP A 125 -0.72 -9.24 8.93
CA ASP A 125 -0.09 -10.50 9.34
C ASP A 125 -0.93 -11.75 8.97
N HIS A 126 -0.32 -12.92 9.09
CA HIS A 126 -0.94 -14.19 8.68
C HIS A 126 -2.26 -14.51 9.39
N THR A 127 -2.50 -13.95 10.57
CA THR A 127 -3.72 -14.23 11.36
C THR A 127 -4.95 -13.57 10.78
N THR A 128 -4.77 -12.54 9.96
CA THR A 128 -5.84 -11.77 9.32
C THR A 128 -6.07 -12.16 7.85
N THR A 129 -5.25 -13.07 7.30
CA THR A 129 -5.28 -13.41 5.88
C THR A 129 -6.66 -13.90 5.43
N ASP A 130 -7.27 -14.86 6.13
CA ASP A 130 -8.55 -15.45 5.69
C ASP A 130 -9.68 -14.43 5.64
N VAL A 131 -9.83 -13.62 6.69
CA VAL A 131 -10.89 -12.61 6.75
C VAL A 131 -10.68 -11.51 5.69
N THR A 132 -9.43 -11.18 5.37
CA THR A 132 -9.12 -10.19 4.34
C THR A 132 -9.39 -10.72 2.94
N LEU A 133 -9.10 -12.00 2.68
CA LEU A 133 -9.47 -12.70 1.43
C LEU A 133 -10.98 -12.75 1.25
N ASP A 134 -11.74 -13.14 2.28
CA ASP A 134 -13.19 -13.23 2.23
C ASP A 134 -13.83 -11.86 1.97
N ALA A 135 -13.32 -10.80 2.59
CA ALA A 135 -13.77 -9.44 2.37
C ALA A 135 -13.49 -8.97 0.94
N PHE A 136 -12.27 -9.23 0.42
CA PHE A 136 -11.95 -8.91 -0.98
C PHE A 136 -12.87 -9.62 -1.95
N GLU A 137 -13.09 -10.94 -1.80
CA GLU A 137 -13.96 -11.73 -2.68
C GLU A 137 -15.39 -11.16 -2.70
N THR A 138 -15.93 -10.80 -1.53
CA THR A 138 -17.26 -10.18 -1.40
C THR A 138 -17.36 -8.87 -2.19
N HIS A 139 -16.37 -8.00 -2.01
CA HIS A 139 -16.38 -6.67 -2.64
C HIS A 139 -15.98 -6.72 -4.12
N ALA A 140 -15.05 -7.57 -4.52
CA ALA A 140 -14.68 -7.75 -5.93
C ALA A 140 -15.86 -8.17 -6.79
N ILE A 141 -16.63 -9.15 -6.32
CA ILE A 141 -17.88 -9.57 -7.00
C ILE A 141 -18.92 -8.45 -6.97
N GLY A 142 -19.09 -7.78 -5.82
CA GLY A 142 -20.12 -6.75 -5.63
C GLY A 142 -19.90 -5.49 -6.45
N THR A 143 -18.65 -5.19 -6.83
CA THR A 143 -18.24 -3.98 -7.56
C THR A 143 -17.83 -4.23 -9.02
N ASP A 144 -17.89 -5.49 -9.49
CA ASP A 144 -17.38 -5.89 -10.79
C ASP A 144 -15.88 -5.51 -10.97
N GLY A 145 -15.12 -5.59 -9.87
CA GLY A 145 -13.67 -5.44 -9.89
C GLY A 145 -13.07 -4.09 -9.48
N ASP A 146 -13.86 -3.15 -8.94
CA ASP A 146 -13.34 -1.84 -8.50
C ASP A 146 -12.53 -1.89 -7.19
N VAL A 147 -12.08 -3.06 -6.77
CA VAL A 147 -11.25 -3.27 -5.59
C VAL A 147 -10.04 -4.14 -5.89
N GLY A 148 -8.99 -3.97 -5.10
CA GLY A 148 -7.77 -4.78 -5.20
C GLY A 148 -7.30 -5.28 -3.85
N LEU A 149 -6.59 -6.41 -3.88
CA LEU A 149 -6.03 -7.05 -2.70
C LEU A 149 -4.51 -7.16 -2.79
N CYS A 150 -3.83 -6.95 -1.67
CA CYS A 150 -2.42 -7.24 -1.52
C CYS A 150 -2.20 -8.69 -1.09
N VAL A 151 -1.27 -9.42 -1.73
CA VAL A 151 -0.84 -10.77 -1.34
C VAL A 151 0.66 -10.83 -1.10
N GLN A 152 1.10 -11.69 -0.17
CA GLN A 152 2.47 -11.71 0.32
C GLN A 152 3.20 -12.99 -0.12
N ALA A 153 4.23 -12.86 -0.95
CA ALA A 153 5.00 -14.00 -1.48
C ALA A 153 5.83 -14.76 -0.42
N ASN A 154 6.08 -14.16 0.74
CA ASN A 154 6.74 -14.88 1.82
C ASN A 154 5.85 -15.94 2.50
N LEU A 155 4.52 -15.81 2.44
CA LEU A 155 3.61 -16.82 2.97
C LEU A 155 3.50 -18.01 2.01
N LYS A 156 3.69 -19.23 2.52
CA LYS A 156 3.65 -20.45 1.71
C LYS A 156 2.27 -20.73 1.14
N ARG A 157 1.20 -20.27 1.82
CA ARG A 157 -0.19 -20.42 1.39
C ARG A 157 -0.57 -19.56 0.19
N THR A 158 0.19 -18.47 -0.08
CA THR A 158 -0.19 -17.47 -1.09
C THR A 158 -0.44 -18.08 -2.47
N ARG A 159 0.22 -19.19 -2.80
CA ARG A 159 -0.06 -19.90 -4.05
C ARG A 159 -1.50 -20.43 -4.12
N GLU A 160 -1.98 -21.07 -3.06
CA GLU A 160 -3.35 -21.58 -2.98
C GLU A 160 -4.36 -20.40 -2.91
N ASP A 161 -3.98 -19.32 -2.22
CA ASP A 161 -4.83 -18.14 -2.14
C ASP A 161 -5.05 -17.50 -3.51
N ILE A 162 -4.01 -17.31 -4.34
CA ILE A 162 -4.18 -16.73 -5.69
C ILE A 162 -4.87 -17.66 -6.67
N GLU A 163 -4.77 -18.98 -6.50
CA GLU A 163 -5.58 -19.95 -7.27
C GLU A 163 -7.07 -19.76 -7.00
N ARG A 164 -7.45 -19.50 -5.75
CA ARG A 164 -8.83 -19.16 -5.35
C ARG A 164 -9.33 -17.87 -5.99
N LEU A 165 -8.43 -16.87 -6.15
CA LEU A 165 -8.76 -15.53 -6.61
C LEU A 165 -8.75 -15.38 -8.14
N ALA A 166 -8.21 -16.35 -8.88
CA ALA A 166 -7.91 -16.23 -10.31
C ALA A 166 -9.12 -15.95 -11.22
N GLU A 167 -10.31 -16.39 -10.83
CA GLU A 167 -11.56 -16.19 -11.59
C GLU A 167 -12.38 -14.98 -11.09
N LEU A 168 -11.88 -14.28 -10.06
CA LEU A 168 -12.58 -13.13 -9.49
C LEU A 168 -12.22 -11.84 -10.23
N PRO A 169 -13.15 -10.91 -10.40
CA PRO A 169 -12.83 -9.59 -10.89
C PRO A 169 -11.99 -8.82 -9.85
N GLY A 170 -11.28 -7.77 -10.28
CA GLY A 170 -10.45 -6.94 -9.43
C GLY A 170 -8.97 -7.17 -9.61
N LYS A 171 -8.15 -6.50 -8.79
CA LYS A 171 -6.70 -6.54 -8.96
C LYS A 171 -5.99 -7.22 -7.79
N ILE A 172 -4.88 -7.90 -8.08
CA ILE A 172 -4.03 -8.53 -7.08
C ILE A 172 -2.65 -7.87 -7.09
N ARG A 173 -2.27 -7.29 -5.96
CA ARG A 173 -0.97 -6.68 -5.73
C ARG A 173 -0.02 -7.67 -5.07
N PHE A 174 0.98 -8.09 -5.81
CA PHE A 174 2.02 -8.99 -5.32
C PHE A 174 3.10 -8.20 -4.59
N VAL A 175 3.34 -8.53 -3.31
CA VAL A 175 4.46 -8.00 -2.52
C VAL A 175 5.29 -9.12 -1.93
N LYS A 176 6.54 -8.82 -1.51
CA LYS A 176 7.41 -9.85 -0.88
C LYS A 176 6.93 -10.27 0.50
N GLY A 177 6.23 -9.39 1.21
CA GLY A 177 5.82 -9.52 2.60
C GLY A 177 6.69 -8.67 3.52
N ALA A 178 6.06 -8.04 4.51
CA ALA A 178 6.69 -7.10 5.45
C ALA A 178 6.71 -7.59 6.91
N TYR A 179 5.96 -8.65 7.21
CA TYR A 179 5.80 -9.17 8.56
C TYR A 179 6.79 -10.30 8.86
N ASP A 180 7.24 -10.38 10.11
CA ASP A 180 8.13 -11.46 10.57
C ASP A 180 7.31 -12.70 10.97
N GLU A 181 6.81 -13.37 9.96
CA GLU A 181 5.95 -14.55 10.09
C GLU A 181 6.72 -15.80 10.58
N PRO A 182 6.07 -16.76 11.26
CA PRO A 182 6.69 -18.02 11.68
C PRO A 182 7.30 -18.79 10.49
N ALA A 183 8.45 -19.42 10.71
CA ALA A 183 9.18 -20.18 9.66
C ALA A 183 8.41 -21.39 9.12
N GLU A 184 7.47 -21.91 9.90
CA GLU A 184 6.60 -23.03 9.53
C GLU A 184 5.67 -22.66 8.38
N ILE A 185 5.23 -21.39 8.32
CA ILE A 185 4.25 -20.89 7.35
C ILE A 185 4.84 -19.92 6.34
N ALA A 186 6.10 -19.47 6.52
CA ALA A 186 6.71 -18.45 5.67
C ALA A 186 8.12 -18.82 5.20
N HIS A 187 8.48 -18.34 4.02
CA HIS A 187 9.84 -18.33 3.51
C HIS A 187 10.65 -17.24 4.23
N LYS A 188 11.84 -17.60 4.75
CA LYS A 188 12.67 -16.69 5.55
C LYS A 188 13.90 -16.16 4.80
N SER A 189 14.41 -16.88 3.82
CA SER A 189 15.53 -16.37 3.03
C SER A 189 15.07 -15.49 1.88
N LYS A 190 15.89 -14.50 1.54
CA LYS A 190 15.60 -13.60 0.40
C LYS A 190 15.46 -14.38 -0.90
N GLU A 191 16.28 -15.42 -1.09
CA GLU A 191 16.26 -16.27 -2.28
C GLU A 191 14.93 -17.02 -2.39
N ALA A 192 14.46 -17.63 -1.29
CA ALA A 192 13.20 -18.37 -1.28
C ALA A 192 12.00 -17.45 -1.52
N VAL A 193 11.98 -16.24 -0.91
CA VAL A 193 10.94 -15.24 -1.16
C VAL A 193 10.96 -14.75 -2.61
N ASN A 194 12.14 -14.50 -3.18
CA ASN A 194 12.26 -14.11 -4.58
C ASN A 194 11.80 -15.18 -5.55
N THR A 195 12.10 -16.45 -5.26
CA THR A 195 11.63 -17.59 -6.06
C THR A 195 10.11 -17.68 -5.98
N ALA A 196 9.53 -17.68 -4.80
CA ALA A 196 8.09 -17.72 -4.62
C ALA A 196 7.40 -16.52 -5.33
N TYR A 197 7.96 -15.31 -5.21
CA TYR A 197 7.43 -14.12 -5.89
C TYR A 197 7.37 -14.30 -7.41
N LYS A 198 8.44 -14.83 -8.02
CA LYS A 198 8.48 -15.09 -9.47
C LYS A 198 7.50 -16.16 -9.90
N GLU A 199 7.39 -17.25 -9.14
CA GLU A 199 6.43 -18.34 -9.41
C GLU A 199 4.97 -17.85 -9.30
N LEU A 200 4.69 -16.95 -8.34
CA LEU A 200 3.36 -16.33 -8.21
C LEU A 200 3.05 -15.40 -9.39
N LEU A 201 4.01 -14.58 -9.84
CA LEU A 201 3.85 -13.75 -11.03
C LEU A 201 3.63 -14.60 -12.28
N GLU A 202 4.45 -15.63 -12.50
CA GLU A 202 4.30 -16.52 -13.66
C GLU A 202 2.91 -17.17 -13.70
N PHE A 203 2.39 -17.59 -12.54
CA PHE A 203 1.02 -18.08 -12.44
C PHE A 203 0.00 -17.00 -12.81
N ALA A 204 0.12 -15.80 -12.24
CA ALA A 204 -0.82 -14.71 -12.49
C ALA A 204 -0.83 -14.30 -13.97
N PHE A 205 0.33 -14.11 -14.58
CA PHE A 205 0.41 -13.73 -16.00
C PHE A 205 -0.15 -14.79 -16.95
N ARG A 206 -0.14 -16.06 -16.53
CA ARG A 206 -0.68 -17.16 -17.33
C ARG A 206 -2.19 -17.37 -17.14
N GLU A 207 -2.70 -17.17 -15.92
CA GLU A 207 -4.06 -17.59 -15.54
C GLU A 207 -5.04 -16.40 -15.35
N PHE A 208 -4.53 -15.18 -15.12
CA PHE A 208 -5.38 -14.01 -14.96
C PHE A 208 -5.57 -13.32 -16.32
N ASP A 209 -6.77 -12.84 -16.59
CA ASP A 209 -7.04 -12.05 -17.79
C ASP A 209 -6.41 -10.65 -17.70
N ASP A 210 -6.40 -10.04 -16.50
CA ASP A 210 -5.83 -8.75 -16.17
C ASP A 210 -5.58 -8.59 -14.65
N GLY A 211 -5.45 -7.35 -14.15
CA GLY A 211 -5.47 -7.05 -12.71
C GLY A 211 -4.17 -7.36 -11.96
N ILE A 212 -3.04 -7.50 -12.64
CA ILE A 212 -1.75 -7.79 -12.02
C ILE A 212 -1.05 -6.50 -11.58
N ALA A 213 -0.76 -6.35 -10.27
CA ALA A 213 0.03 -5.26 -9.73
C ALA A 213 1.33 -5.76 -9.08
N VAL A 214 2.47 -5.29 -9.60
CA VAL A 214 3.81 -5.65 -9.13
C VAL A 214 4.25 -4.66 -8.05
N GLY A 215 4.01 -5.00 -6.79
CA GLY A 215 4.37 -4.20 -5.62
C GLY A 215 5.83 -4.44 -5.20
N SER A 216 6.79 -3.94 -5.97
CA SER A 216 8.21 -4.20 -5.71
C SER A 216 9.13 -3.06 -6.16
N HIS A 217 10.22 -2.87 -5.39
CA HIS A 217 11.34 -1.99 -5.78
C HIS A 217 12.53 -2.77 -6.36
N ASP A 218 12.46 -4.11 -6.36
CA ASP A 218 13.54 -4.97 -6.83
C ASP A 218 13.53 -5.03 -8.36
N PRO A 219 14.61 -4.56 -9.05
CA PRO A 219 14.68 -4.60 -10.51
C PRO A 219 14.41 -6.00 -11.06
N ALA A 220 14.94 -7.04 -10.39
CA ALA A 220 14.78 -8.41 -10.85
C ALA A 220 13.33 -8.94 -10.83
N MET A 221 12.44 -8.32 -10.04
CA MET A 221 11.01 -8.64 -10.04
C MET A 221 10.27 -7.85 -11.13
N ILE A 222 10.65 -6.58 -11.33
CA ILE A 222 10.08 -5.71 -12.36
C ILE A 222 10.47 -6.20 -13.76
N ASP A 223 11.76 -6.52 -13.95
CA ASP A 223 12.26 -7.07 -15.21
C ASP A 223 11.57 -8.41 -15.56
N HIS A 224 11.37 -9.28 -14.54
CA HIS A 224 10.67 -10.55 -14.72
C HIS A 224 9.19 -10.35 -15.10
N ALA A 225 8.50 -9.37 -14.53
CA ALA A 225 7.13 -9.04 -14.92
C ALA A 225 7.07 -8.54 -16.37
N ALA A 226 8.05 -7.73 -16.81
CA ALA A 226 8.14 -7.29 -18.19
C ALA A 226 8.41 -8.45 -19.19
N GLU A 227 9.24 -9.44 -18.78
CA GLU A 227 9.46 -10.67 -19.55
C GLU A 227 8.16 -11.47 -19.69
N LEU A 228 7.42 -11.66 -18.60
CA LEU A 228 6.13 -12.36 -18.57
C LEU A 228 5.06 -11.64 -19.41
N HIS A 229 4.98 -10.32 -19.31
CA HIS A 229 4.09 -9.52 -20.17
C HIS A 229 4.42 -9.73 -21.66
N ALA A 230 5.70 -9.75 -22.02
CA ALA A 230 6.11 -9.99 -23.42
C ALA A 230 5.77 -11.41 -23.90
N GLU A 231 5.72 -12.39 -22.99
CA GLU A 231 5.42 -13.80 -23.30
C GLU A 231 3.91 -14.06 -23.38
N TYR A 232 3.14 -13.60 -22.36
CA TYR A 232 1.71 -13.92 -22.22
C TYR A 232 0.79 -12.83 -22.75
N GLY A 233 1.24 -11.58 -22.81
CA GLY A 233 0.44 -10.44 -23.28
C GLY A 233 -0.50 -9.86 -22.21
N THR A 234 -0.53 -10.42 -21.01
CA THR A 234 -1.36 -9.93 -19.89
C THR A 234 -0.83 -8.60 -19.39
N ASP A 235 -1.70 -7.60 -19.27
CA ASP A 235 -1.33 -6.27 -18.78
C ASP A 235 -1.00 -6.26 -17.29
N TYR A 236 -0.13 -5.35 -16.88
CA TYR A 236 0.26 -5.18 -15.48
C TYR A 236 0.58 -3.74 -15.14
N GLU A 237 0.57 -3.46 -13.84
CA GLU A 237 1.04 -2.20 -13.29
C GLU A 237 2.18 -2.42 -12.30
N VAL A 238 3.03 -1.39 -12.10
CA VAL A 238 4.10 -1.39 -11.11
C VAL A 238 3.77 -0.42 -10.00
N GLN A 239 3.85 -0.86 -8.74
CA GLN A 239 3.58 -0.06 -7.56
C GLN A 239 4.83 0.04 -6.69
N MET A 240 5.27 1.26 -6.40
CA MET A 240 6.50 1.53 -5.64
C MET A 240 6.24 2.56 -4.53
N LEU A 241 6.98 2.46 -3.42
CA LEU A 241 6.83 3.40 -2.31
C LEU A 241 7.40 4.78 -2.66
N MET A 242 6.79 5.83 -2.13
CA MET A 242 7.33 7.18 -2.10
C MET A 242 8.74 7.21 -1.49
N GLY A 243 9.64 7.97 -2.09
CA GLY A 243 11.03 8.13 -1.66
C GLY A 243 11.95 6.94 -1.99
N VAL A 244 11.47 5.95 -2.74
CA VAL A 244 12.26 4.78 -3.14
C VAL A 244 12.36 4.69 -4.66
N ARG A 245 13.56 4.86 -5.22
CA ARG A 245 13.84 4.74 -6.67
C ARG A 245 12.88 5.55 -7.56
N GLU A 246 12.58 6.78 -7.20
CA GLU A 246 11.62 7.62 -7.93
C GLU A 246 12.02 7.88 -9.40
N SER A 247 13.34 7.89 -9.71
CA SER A 247 13.79 7.93 -11.11
C SER A 247 13.30 6.71 -11.90
N ALA A 248 13.34 5.53 -11.28
CA ALA A 248 12.85 4.31 -11.95
C ALA A 248 11.32 4.33 -12.13
N GLN A 249 10.56 4.94 -11.21
CA GLN A 249 9.11 5.12 -11.38
C GLN A 249 8.82 5.96 -12.64
N ARG A 250 9.51 7.11 -12.79
CA ARG A 250 9.39 7.97 -13.97
C ARG A 250 9.86 7.30 -15.25
N GLU A 251 10.93 6.50 -15.21
CA GLU A 251 11.43 5.74 -16.35
C GLU A 251 10.43 4.68 -16.81
N LEU A 252 9.78 3.97 -15.89
CA LEU A 252 8.73 2.99 -16.18
C LEU A 252 7.50 3.67 -16.82
N ALA A 253 7.02 4.77 -16.22
CA ALA A 253 5.90 5.53 -16.76
C ALA A 253 6.22 6.08 -18.17
N ALA A 254 7.40 6.64 -18.38
CA ALA A 254 7.86 7.11 -19.69
C ALA A 254 7.99 5.98 -20.73
N ALA A 255 8.23 4.75 -20.29
CA ALA A 255 8.24 3.56 -21.15
C ALA A 255 6.83 3.00 -21.43
N GLY A 256 5.78 3.61 -20.88
CA GLY A 256 4.38 3.22 -21.08
C GLY A 256 3.87 2.15 -20.13
N VAL A 257 4.62 1.83 -19.07
CA VAL A 257 4.17 0.93 -18.01
C VAL A 257 3.28 1.70 -17.04
N SER A 258 2.08 1.22 -16.76
CA SER A 258 1.21 1.77 -15.73
C SER A 258 1.93 1.76 -14.39
N THR A 259 2.19 2.93 -13.83
CA THR A 259 3.07 3.08 -12.66
C THR A 259 2.41 3.90 -11.58
N TYR A 260 2.43 3.37 -10.36
CA TYR A 260 1.84 4.01 -9.18
C TYR A 260 2.88 4.24 -8.09
N GLN A 261 2.78 5.37 -7.43
CA GLN A 261 3.51 5.63 -6.19
C GLN A 261 2.59 5.43 -4.98
N TYR A 262 2.97 4.53 -4.06
CA TYR A 262 2.31 4.36 -2.76
C TYR A 262 2.75 5.49 -1.83
N ILE A 263 1.80 6.34 -1.44
CA ILE A 263 2.01 7.63 -0.80
C ILE A 263 1.41 7.62 0.60
N PRO A 264 2.20 7.35 1.66
CA PRO A 264 1.75 7.49 3.03
C PRO A 264 1.59 8.95 3.42
N TYR A 265 0.55 9.27 4.20
CA TYR A 265 0.32 10.59 4.78
C TYR A 265 -0.38 10.46 6.14
N GLY A 266 -0.40 11.51 6.95
CA GLY A 266 -1.09 11.57 8.23
C GLY A 266 -0.17 11.85 9.41
N ASP A 267 -0.76 12.18 10.55
CA ASP A 267 -0.07 12.59 11.79
C ASP A 267 0.71 11.46 12.49
N LYS A 268 0.40 10.20 12.20
CA LYS A 268 1.07 9.00 12.79
C LYS A 268 2.32 8.58 12.02
N TRP A 269 2.97 9.49 11.30
CA TRP A 269 4.09 9.22 10.39
C TRP A 269 5.35 8.68 11.07
N MET A 270 5.53 8.89 12.37
CA MET A 270 6.80 8.63 13.05
C MET A 270 7.18 7.14 13.08
N SER A 271 6.21 6.24 13.33
CA SER A 271 6.42 4.78 13.32
C SER A 271 6.79 4.27 11.92
N TYR A 272 6.08 4.75 10.91
CA TYR A 272 6.37 4.46 9.50
C TYR A 272 7.78 4.91 9.10
N PHE A 273 8.16 6.15 9.43
CA PHE A 273 9.47 6.72 9.14
C PHE A 273 10.62 5.92 9.78
N TYR A 274 10.48 5.52 11.06
CA TYR A 274 11.49 4.69 11.72
C TYR A 274 11.67 3.34 11.05
N ARG A 275 10.59 2.70 10.59
CA ARG A 275 10.63 1.43 9.85
C ARG A 275 11.42 1.58 8.54
N ARG A 276 11.15 2.65 7.76
CA ARG A 276 11.89 2.95 6.52
C ARG A 276 13.37 3.24 6.77
N LEU A 277 13.71 3.95 7.83
CA LEU A 277 15.11 4.20 8.20
C LEU A 277 15.86 2.92 8.57
N ARG A 278 15.21 2.03 9.29
CA ARG A 278 15.80 0.74 9.69
C ARG A 278 16.13 -0.11 8.47
N GLU A 279 15.20 -0.26 7.55
CA GLU A 279 15.40 -0.99 6.31
C GLU A 279 16.54 -0.44 5.45
N ARG A 280 16.67 0.89 5.34
CA ARG A 280 17.80 1.52 4.65
C ARG A 280 19.13 1.21 5.31
N LYS A 281 19.21 1.22 6.65
CA LYS A 281 20.44 0.88 7.38
C LYS A 281 20.81 -0.59 7.19
N GLU A 282 19.86 -1.49 7.22
CA GLU A 282 20.07 -2.92 6.99
C GLU A 282 20.57 -3.18 5.55
N ASN A 283 19.97 -2.53 4.55
CA ASN A 283 20.40 -2.59 3.16
C ASN A 283 21.82 -1.98 2.96
N ALA A 284 22.14 -0.86 3.60
CA ALA A 284 23.46 -0.23 3.53
C ALA A 284 24.53 -1.09 4.22
N LEU A 285 24.21 -1.69 5.37
CA LEU A 285 25.10 -2.62 6.08
C LEU A 285 25.35 -3.91 5.29
N PHE A 286 24.32 -4.42 4.61
CA PHE A 286 24.45 -5.59 3.73
C PHE A 286 25.34 -5.31 2.52
N ALA A 287 25.14 -4.15 1.85
CA ALA A 287 25.99 -3.70 0.76
C ALA A 287 27.44 -3.51 1.20
N PHE A 288 27.68 -2.93 2.38
CA PHE A 288 29.01 -2.76 2.96
C PHE A 288 29.68 -4.10 3.27
N ARG A 289 28.95 -5.07 3.85
CA ARG A 289 29.47 -6.43 4.10
C ARG A 289 29.82 -7.18 2.82
N ALA A 290 29.04 -7.01 1.76
CA ALA A 290 29.33 -7.61 0.45
C ALA A 290 30.58 -7.04 -0.21
N ILE A 291 30.95 -5.79 0.09
CA ILE A 291 32.15 -5.12 -0.42
C ILE A 291 33.40 -5.48 0.41
N VAL A 292 33.24 -5.61 1.74
CA VAL A 292 34.36 -5.85 2.67
C VAL A 292 34.63 -7.33 2.90
N GLY A 293 33.70 -8.21 2.55
CA GLY A 293 33.81 -9.67 2.69
C GLY A 293 34.37 -10.41 1.46
N LYS A 294 35.04 -9.65 0.56
CA LYS A 294 35.83 -10.21 -0.54
C LYS A 294 37.32 -10.15 -0.25
#